data_d62994131eb3e4d2ec8d1378ea27425a
#
_entry.id   d62994131eb3e4d2ec8d1378ea27425a
#
_cell.length_a   1.000
_cell.length_b   1.000
_cell.length_c   1.000
_cell.angle_alpha   90.00
_cell.angle_beta   90.00
_cell.angle_gamma   90.00
#
_symmetry.space_group_name_H-M   'P 1'
#
loop_
_entity.id
_entity.type
_entity.pdbx_description
1 polymer ?
#
loop_
_entity_poly.entity_id
_entity_poly.type
_entity_poly.pdbx_seq_one_letter_code
_entity_poly.pdbx_strand_id
1 'polypeptide(L)'
;MLQELSTLVVADNTGAKRAMCFRILRQRKEYAHLGDFIRVAIKEASPTGAVKKGSVATAVVIRTGNPIRRADGSSVRFDQNACVLLDSSKKNPIGSRVFGPVPRELREINKDNDAVHGLYMKILSLAPEVV
;
A
#
# COMPACT_ATOMS: atom_id res chain seq x y z
N MET A 1 -9.11 -5.49 4.96
CA MET A 1 -9.27 -5.93 3.57
C MET A 1 -10.01 -4.88 2.77
N LEU A 2 -9.77 -4.85 1.48
CA LEU A 2 -10.49 -3.95 0.58
C LEU A 2 -10.85 -4.68 -0.70
N GLN A 3 -11.85 -4.16 -1.39
CA GLN A 3 -12.34 -4.72 -2.64
C GLN A 3 -12.23 -3.68 -3.75
N GLU A 4 -12.56 -4.07 -4.96
CA GLU A 4 -12.63 -3.14 -6.08
C GLU A 4 -13.58 -1.99 -5.76
N LEU A 5 -13.24 -0.79 -6.21
CA LEU A 5 -13.92 0.47 -5.95
C LEU A 5 -13.73 1.03 -4.53
N SER A 6 -12.94 0.37 -3.67
CA SER A 6 -12.57 0.93 -2.38
C SER A 6 -11.64 2.13 -2.53
N THR A 7 -11.84 3.15 -1.71
CA THR A 7 -10.98 4.33 -1.67
C THR A 7 -9.89 4.16 -0.62
N LEU A 8 -8.66 4.57 -0.97
CA LEU A 8 -7.51 4.50 -0.08
C LEU A 8 -6.85 5.86 0.05
N VAL A 9 -6.20 6.07 1.17
CA VAL A 9 -5.26 7.17 1.36
C VAL A 9 -3.92 6.78 0.76
N VAL A 10 -3.28 7.69 0.03
CA VAL A 10 -1.92 7.49 -0.46
C VAL A 10 -0.95 7.99 0.59
N ALA A 11 -0.13 7.10 1.13
CA ALA A 11 0.70 7.36 2.29
C ALA A 11 2.15 7.69 1.93
N ASP A 12 2.38 8.27 0.76
CA ASP A 12 3.72 8.66 0.34
C ASP A 12 3.77 10.13 -0.08
N ASN A 13 4.96 10.60 -0.42
CA ASN A 13 5.20 12.01 -0.77
C ASN A 13 5.17 12.27 -2.28
N THR A 14 4.48 11.45 -3.06
CA THR A 14 4.33 11.64 -4.51
C THR A 14 3.38 12.79 -4.86
N GLY A 15 2.66 13.32 -3.89
CA GLY A 15 1.66 14.36 -4.12
C GLY A 15 0.24 13.81 -4.27
N ALA A 16 0.07 12.54 -4.55
CA ALA A 16 -1.25 11.91 -4.56
C ALA A 16 -1.79 11.84 -3.14
N LYS A 17 -3.08 12.12 -2.96
CA LYS A 17 -3.74 12.12 -1.65
C LYS A 17 -4.70 10.97 -1.49
N ARG A 18 -5.52 10.72 -2.49
CA ARG A 18 -6.52 9.65 -2.50
C ARG A 18 -6.49 8.88 -3.79
N ALA A 19 -6.72 7.59 -3.69
CA ALA A 19 -6.77 6.69 -4.83
C ALA A 19 -7.94 5.73 -4.68
N MET A 20 -8.44 5.24 -5.80
CA MET A 20 -9.50 4.23 -5.81
C MET A 20 -8.96 2.96 -6.44
N CYS A 21 -9.07 1.84 -5.71
CA CYS A 21 -8.71 0.54 -6.22
C CYS A 21 -9.76 0.08 -7.22
N PHE A 22 -9.36 -0.21 -8.45
CA PHE A 22 -10.28 -0.74 -9.45
C PHE A 22 -9.91 -2.17 -9.88
N ARG A 23 -8.77 -2.68 -9.46
CA ARG A 23 -8.35 -4.04 -9.77
C ARG A 23 -7.34 -4.54 -8.75
N ILE A 24 -7.50 -5.81 -8.35
CA ILE A 24 -6.56 -6.50 -7.49
C ILE A 24 -5.69 -7.39 -8.39
N LEU A 25 -4.38 -7.23 -8.32
CA LEU A 25 -3.42 -7.88 -9.22
C LEU A 25 -3.07 -9.31 -8.79
N ARG A 26 -3.91 -9.92 -7.99
CA ARG A 26 -3.73 -11.31 -7.58
C ARG A 26 -4.83 -12.17 -8.15
N GLN A 27 -4.45 -13.25 -8.80
CA GLN A 27 -5.37 -14.14 -9.49
C GLN A 27 -6.46 -14.67 -8.55
N ARG A 28 -7.73 -14.57 -8.95
CA ARG A 28 -8.92 -15.09 -8.25
C ARG A 28 -9.13 -14.48 -6.86
N LYS A 29 -8.60 -13.32 -6.60
CA LYS A 29 -8.79 -12.67 -5.31
C LYS A 29 -9.87 -11.59 -5.40
N GLU A 30 -10.87 -11.68 -4.52
CA GLU A 30 -11.95 -10.69 -4.44
C GLU A 30 -11.58 -9.52 -3.53
N TYR A 31 -10.69 -9.77 -2.56
CA TYR A 31 -10.29 -8.79 -1.56
C TYR A 31 -8.78 -8.64 -1.53
N ALA A 32 -8.33 -7.42 -1.33
CA ALA A 32 -6.92 -7.14 -1.10
C ALA A 32 -6.64 -7.02 0.40
N HIS A 33 -5.53 -7.58 0.82
CA HIS A 33 -5.04 -7.54 2.20
C HIS A 33 -3.69 -6.81 2.24
N LEU A 34 -3.12 -6.71 3.43
CA LEU A 34 -1.79 -6.14 3.63
C LEU A 34 -0.77 -6.77 2.68
N GLY A 35 -0.02 -5.94 1.98
CA GLY A 35 1.03 -6.38 1.07
C GLY A 35 0.55 -6.79 -0.32
N ASP A 36 -0.74 -6.77 -0.59
CA ASP A 36 -1.25 -7.10 -1.91
C ASP A 36 -1.03 -5.95 -2.89
N PHE A 37 -0.74 -6.30 -4.15
CA PHE A 37 -0.60 -5.33 -5.23
C PHE A 37 -1.97 -5.04 -5.83
N ILE A 38 -2.23 -3.77 -6.08
CA ILE A 38 -3.49 -3.30 -6.66
C ILE A 38 -3.23 -2.26 -7.74
N ARG A 39 -4.18 -2.09 -8.65
CA ARG A 39 -4.20 -0.96 -9.59
C ARG A 39 -5.15 0.09 -9.06
N VAL A 40 -4.69 1.32 -9.03
CA VAL A 40 -5.46 2.43 -8.50
C VAL A 40 -5.55 3.57 -9.50
N ALA A 41 -6.68 4.29 -9.44
CA ALA A 41 -6.86 5.55 -10.15
C ALA A 41 -6.72 6.68 -9.13
N ILE A 42 -5.93 7.69 -9.43
CA ILE A 42 -5.69 8.81 -8.52
C ILE A 42 -6.88 9.75 -8.58
N LYS A 43 -7.56 9.94 -7.45
CA LYS A 43 -8.76 10.78 -7.35
C LYS A 43 -8.48 12.19 -6.83
N GLU A 44 -7.47 12.33 -5.97
CA GLU A 44 -7.01 13.63 -5.48
C GLU A 44 -5.50 13.66 -5.48
N ALA A 45 -4.91 14.74 -5.96
CA ALA A 45 -3.46 14.92 -5.99
C ALA A 45 -3.11 16.39 -5.92
N SER A 46 -1.92 16.69 -5.38
CA SER A 46 -1.36 18.04 -5.42
C SER A 46 -1.01 18.41 -6.86
N PRO A 47 -1.30 19.66 -7.30
CA PRO A 47 -0.96 20.10 -8.65
C PRO A 47 0.55 20.09 -8.94
N THR A 48 1.38 20.16 -7.89
CA THR A 48 2.85 20.18 -8.02
C THR A 48 3.49 18.82 -7.76
N GLY A 49 2.69 17.79 -7.49
CA GLY A 49 3.20 16.45 -7.18
C GLY A 49 3.72 15.70 -8.40
N ALA A 50 4.48 14.64 -8.16
CA ALA A 50 5.00 13.75 -9.20
C ALA A 50 3.89 12.95 -9.89
N VAL A 51 2.78 12.72 -9.19
CA VAL A 51 1.63 11.95 -9.69
C VAL A 51 0.45 12.89 -9.83
N LYS A 52 -0.23 12.81 -10.97
CA LYS A 52 -1.34 13.72 -11.30
C LYS A 52 -2.69 13.04 -11.08
N LYS A 53 -3.70 13.87 -10.78
CA LYS A 53 -5.10 13.42 -10.70
C LYS A 53 -5.51 12.77 -12.02
N GLY A 54 -6.24 11.66 -11.93
CA GLY A 54 -6.74 10.92 -13.09
C GLY A 54 -5.76 9.90 -13.64
N SER A 55 -4.51 9.89 -13.19
CA SER A 55 -3.54 8.90 -13.62
C SER A 55 -3.80 7.53 -12.95
N VAL A 56 -3.25 6.49 -13.56
CA VAL A 56 -3.36 5.11 -13.08
C VAL A 56 -1.98 4.65 -12.63
N ALA A 57 -1.92 3.99 -11.49
CA ALA A 57 -0.67 3.49 -10.94
C ALA A 57 -0.86 2.12 -10.30
N THR A 58 0.25 1.39 -10.14
CA THR A 58 0.28 0.19 -9.30
C THR A 58 0.63 0.62 -7.88
N ALA A 59 -0.01 0.01 -6.91
CA ALA A 59 0.21 0.32 -5.50
C ALA A 59 0.27 -0.95 -4.67
N VAL A 60 0.87 -0.86 -3.49
CA VAL A 60 0.85 -1.93 -2.50
C VAL A 60 0.12 -1.44 -1.26
N VAL A 61 -0.73 -2.30 -0.71
CA VAL A 61 -1.52 -1.99 0.49
C VAL A 61 -0.62 -2.08 1.71
N ILE A 62 -0.52 -1.01 2.49
CA ILE A 62 0.31 -0.96 3.70
C ILE A 62 -0.47 -0.84 4.99
N ARG A 63 -1.73 -0.40 4.94
CA ARG A 63 -2.62 -0.32 6.11
C ARG A 63 -4.02 -0.73 5.70
N THR A 64 -4.70 -1.43 6.59
CA THR A 64 -6.09 -1.83 6.37
C THR A 64 -6.95 -1.51 7.59
N GLY A 65 -8.21 -1.21 7.36
CA GLY A 65 -9.19 -1.07 8.42
C GLY A 65 -9.65 -2.40 9.01
N ASN A 66 -9.28 -3.50 8.36
CA ASN A 66 -9.61 -4.84 8.84
C ASN A 66 -8.53 -5.33 9.81
N PRO A 67 -8.91 -5.88 11.00
CA PRO A 67 -7.91 -6.30 11.97
C PRO A 67 -7.00 -7.41 11.46
N ILE A 68 -5.72 -7.31 11.80
CA ILE A 68 -4.72 -8.36 11.58
C ILE A 68 -4.43 -8.99 12.93
N ARG A 69 -4.72 -10.28 13.05
CA ARG A 69 -4.46 -11.02 14.28
C ARG A 69 -3.00 -11.39 14.42
N ARG A 70 -2.48 -11.24 15.62
CA ARG A 70 -1.11 -11.62 15.97
C ARG A 70 -1.09 -12.89 16.80
N ALA A 71 0.07 -13.54 16.84
CA ALA A 71 0.25 -14.82 17.53
C ALA A 71 -0.02 -14.75 19.04
N ASP A 72 0.16 -13.59 19.66
CA ASP A 72 -0.07 -13.37 21.09
C ASP A 72 -1.54 -13.08 21.45
N GLY A 73 -2.43 -13.12 20.47
CA GLY A 73 -3.85 -12.85 20.66
C GLY A 73 -4.25 -11.38 20.49
N SER A 74 -3.28 -10.48 20.36
CA SER A 74 -3.56 -9.08 20.05
C SER A 74 -3.90 -8.91 18.57
N SER A 75 -4.41 -7.76 18.20
CA SER A 75 -4.68 -7.42 16.81
C SER A 75 -4.28 -5.98 16.53
N VAL A 76 -3.98 -5.70 15.27
CA VAL A 76 -3.67 -4.35 14.80
C VAL A 76 -4.65 -3.96 13.70
N ARG A 77 -5.13 -2.73 13.78
CA ARG A 77 -6.12 -2.19 12.84
C ARG A 77 -5.90 -0.70 12.70
N PHE A 78 -6.18 -0.18 11.52
CA PHE A 78 -6.06 1.26 11.24
C PHE A 78 -7.43 1.83 10.87
N ASP A 79 -7.60 3.14 11.05
CA ASP A 79 -8.86 3.81 10.75
C ASP A 79 -9.17 3.83 9.25
N GLN A 80 -8.13 3.86 8.42
CA GLN A 80 -8.27 3.97 6.97
C GLN A 80 -7.36 2.99 6.26
N ASN A 81 -7.79 2.55 5.08
CA ASN A 81 -6.92 1.81 4.19
C ASN A 81 -5.91 2.77 3.56
N ALA A 82 -4.67 2.35 3.43
CA ALA A 82 -3.63 3.17 2.83
C ALA A 82 -2.73 2.33 1.92
N CYS A 83 -2.17 2.99 0.92
CA CYS A 83 -1.28 2.35 -0.03
C CYS A 83 -0.07 3.23 -0.32
N VAL A 84 0.95 2.61 -0.90
CA VAL A 84 2.14 3.27 -1.42
C VAL A 84 2.21 3.01 -2.92
N LEU A 85 2.43 4.06 -3.71
CA LEU A 85 2.50 3.94 -5.15
C LEU A 85 3.86 3.39 -5.58
N LEU A 86 3.84 2.55 -6.59
CA LEU A 86 5.02 1.90 -7.15
C LEU A 86 5.30 2.43 -8.56
N ASP A 87 6.56 2.32 -8.97
CA ASP A 87 6.96 2.66 -10.34
C ASP A 87 6.45 1.59 -11.34
N SER A 88 6.69 1.83 -12.63
CA SER A 88 6.24 0.92 -13.69
C SER A 88 6.88 -0.47 -13.60
N SER A 89 8.05 -0.57 -12.98
CA SER A 89 8.74 -1.86 -12.79
C SER A 89 8.16 -2.67 -11.63
N LYS A 90 7.34 -2.06 -10.79
CA LYS A 90 6.77 -2.67 -9.56
C LYS A 90 7.83 -3.11 -8.54
N LYS A 91 9.04 -2.60 -8.66
CA LYS A 91 10.17 -2.97 -7.79
C LYS A 91 10.50 -1.92 -6.75
N ASN A 92 10.13 -0.67 -7.00
CA ASN A 92 10.49 0.44 -6.13
C ASN A 92 9.30 1.36 -5.90
N PRO A 93 9.17 1.95 -4.69
CA PRO A 93 8.21 3.02 -4.47
C PRO A 93 8.59 4.25 -5.30
N ILE A 94 7.60 4.97 -5.79
CA ILE A 94 7.82 6.25 -6.48
C ILE A 94 8.31 7.31 -5.50
N GLY A 95 7.68 7.35 -4.31
CA GLY A 95 8.02 8.33 -3.29
C GLY A 95 9.26 7.95 -2.49
N SER A 96 9.90 8.94 -1.88
CA SER A 96 11.07 8.76 -1.03
C SER A 96 10.72 8.65 0.45
N ARG A 97 9.46 8.85 0.83
CA ARG A 97 8.99 8.81 2.23
C ARG A 97 7.64 8.12 2.31
N VAL A 98 7.41 7.46 3.44
CA VAL A 98 6.12 6.89 3.78
C VAL A 98 5.60 7.62 5.03
N PHE A 99 4.34 8.02 5.02
CA PHE A 99 3.72 8.73 6.13
C PHE A 99 2.89 7.77 6.99
N GLY A 100 3.03 7.91 8.29
CA GLY A 100 2.29 7.11 9.25
C GLY A 100 2.87 5.73 9.49
N PRO A 101 2.25 4.96 10.38
CA PRO A 101 2.75 3.63 10.77
C PRO A 101 2.52 2.59 9.70
N VAL A 102 3.37 1.56 9.68
CA VAL A 102 3.24 0.38 8.84
C VAL A 102 3.28 -0.84 9.74
N PRO A 103 2.38 -1.82 9.58
CA PRO A 103 2.42 -3.04 10.39
C PRO A 103 3.68 -3.86 10.12
N ARG A 104 4.25 -4.43 11.17
CA ARG A 104 5.43 -5.29 11.03
C ARG A 104 5.15 -6.60 10.28
N GLU A 105 3.89 -6.99 10.17
CA GLU A 105 3.48 -8.18 9.40
C GLU A 105 3.87 -8.12 7.93
N LEU A 106 4.10 -6.92 7.41
CA LEU A 106 4.58 -6.76 6.02
C LEU A 106 5.93 -7.46 5.80
N ARG A 107 6.77 -7.52 6.84
CA ARG A 107 8.05 -8.22 6.82
C ARG A 107 7.88 -9.74 6.66
N GLU A 108 6.75 -10.27 7.13
CA GLU A 108 6.47 -11.71 7.16
C GLU A 108 5.80 -12.23 5.89
N ILE A 109 5.30 -11.34 5.05
CA ILE A 109 4.54 -11.71 3.85
C ILE A 109 5.49 -11.95 2.68
N ASN A 110 5.22 -13.01 1.90
CA ASN A 110 5.94 -13.32 0.65
C ASN A 110 7.46 -13.43 0.82
N LYS A 111 7.93 -14.03 1.89
CA LYS A 111 9.37 -14.23 2.14
C LYS A 111 10.06 -15.06 1.06
N ASP A 112 9.30 -15.93 0.38
CA ASP A 112 9.83 -16.81 -0.66
C ASP A 112 10.13 -16.07 -1.97
N ASN A 113 9.59 -14.87 -2.15
CA ASN A 113 9.82 -14.05 -3.34
C ASN A 113 10.77 -12.89 -2.98
N ASP A 114 12.03 -13.03 -3.35
CA ASP A 114 13.07 -12.06 -3.00
C ASP A 114 12.78 -10.65 -3.51
N ALA A 115 12.23 -10.52 -4.71
CA ALA A 115 11.94 -9.21 -5.29
C ALA A 115 10.82 -8.50 -4.52
N VAL A 116 9.75 -9.22 -4.20
CA VAL A 116 8.61 -8.66 -3.45
C VAL A 116 9.02 -8.38 -2.01
N HIS A 117 9.74 -9.30 -1.38
CA HIS A 117 10.24 -9.10 -0.02
C HIS A 117 11.18 -7.89 0.06
N GLY A 118 12.05 -7.73 -0.92
CA GLY A 118 12.93 -6.56 -1.01
C GLY A 118 12.16 -5.25 -1.10
N LEU A 119 11.06 -5.23 -1.86
CA LEU A 119 10.18 -4.06 -1.93
C LEU A 119 9.55 -3.76 -0.57
N TYR A 120 9.05 -4.77 0.13
CA TYR A 120 8.47 -4.60 1.45
C TYR A 120 9.48 -4.06 2.46
N MET A 121 10.71 -4.53 2.40
CA MET A 121 11.78 -4.03 3.27
C MET A 121 12.14 -2.57 2.97
N LYS A 122 12.09 -2.15 1.70
CA LYS A 122 12.27 -0.74 1.33
C LYS A 122 11.16 0.12 1.93
N ILE A 123 9.91 -0.30 1.82
CA ILE A 123 8.78 0.42 2.40
C ILE A 123 8.93 0.54 3.92
N LEU A 124 9.29 -0.54 4.59
CA LEU A 124 9.49 -0.52 6.04
C LEU A 124 10.63 0.41 6.46
N SER A 125 11.70 0.48 5.66
CA SER A 125 12.82 1.39 5.94
C SER A 125 12.45 2.86 5.78
N LEU A 126 11.50 3.17 4.91
CA LEU A 126 11.02 4.53 4.67
C LEU A 126 9.95 4.96 5.67
N ALA A 127 9.33 4.02 6.37
CA ALA A 127 8.26 4.32 7.32
C ALA A 127 8.83 4.96 8.59
N PRO A 128 8.16 5.99 9.12
CA PRO A 128 8.62 6.62 10.37
C PRO A 128 8.41 5.72 11.58
N GLU A 129 7.48 4.76 11.49
CA GLU A 129 7.13 3.89 12.60
C GLU A 129 6.68 2.53 12.06
N VAL A 130 7.17 1.44 12.66
CA VAL A 130 6.74 0.07 12.37
C VAL A 130 6.09 -0.50 13.64
N VAL A 131 4.80 -0.82 13.54
CA VAL A 131 4.02 -1.26 14.70
C VAL A 131 3.70 -2.78 14.70
#